data_c50c18ede8b5a5634a170fcb0d45c13c
#
_entry.id   c50c18ede8b5a5634a170fcb0d45c13c
#
_cell.length_a   1.000
_cell.length_b   1.000
_cell.length_c   1.000
_cell.angle_alpha   90.00
_cell.angle_beta   90.00
_cell.angle_gamma   90.00
#
_symmetry.space_group_name_H-M   'P 1'
#
loop_
_entity.id
_entity.type
_entity.pdbx_description
1 polymer ?
#
loop_
_entity_poly.entity_id
_entity_poly.type
_entity_poly.pdbx_seq_one_letter_code
_entity_poly.pdbx_strand_id
1 'polypeptide(L)'
;ASYCGFTPQYKSLEALYARYRERGLVVLGLPSNDFGRQEPGTGKEIAEFCENTFGVKFPMFTKSRVTASAGDAANPLFAELARRTGQWPKWNFHKYLVARDGSTAVSFASKVDPLDSAFVTQLEALLAAPG
;
A
#
# COMPACT_ATOMS: atom_id res chain seq x y z
N ALA A 1 1.73 -4.69 7.33
CA ALA A 1 1.89 -5.76 8.34
C ALA A 1 2.97 -5.40 9.36
N SER A 2 2.67 -5.61 10.63
CA SER A 2 3.59 -5.24 11.72
C SER A 2 4.69 -6.29 11.96
N TYR A 3 4.49 -7.53 11.51
CA TYR A 3 5.38 -8.66 11.81
C TYR A 3 5.94 -9.34 10.57
N CYS A 4 6.03 -8.65 9.45
CA CYS A 4 6.52 -9.17 8.19
C CYS A 4 8.00 -8.83 8.00
N GLY A 5 8.75 -9.68 7.26
CA GLY A 5 10.12 -9.37 6.87
C GLY A 5 10.24 -8.11 6.00
N PHE A 6 9.16 -7.71 5.32
CA PHE A 6 9.11 -6.48 4.53
C PHE A 6 8.66 -5.26 5.33
N THR A 7 8.35 -5.40 6.61
CA THR A 7 7.90 -4.29 7.47
C THR A 7 8.81 -3.06 7.43
N PRO A 8 10.13 -3.19 7.28
CA PRO A 8 11.00 -2.01 7.09
C PRO A 8 10.63 -1.12 5.90
N GLN A 9 9.84 -1.61 4.94
CA GLN A 9 9.35 -0.78 3.83
C GLN A 9 8.44 0.37 4.28
N TYR A 10 7.90 0.34 5.49
CA TYR A 10 7.18 1.49 6.05
C TYR A 10 8.07 2.74 6.05
N LYS A 11 9.36 2.57 6.32
CA LYS A 11 10.31 3.68 6.30
C LYS A 11 10.44 4.28 4.90
N SER A 12 10.54 3.43 3.88
CA SER A 12 10.61 3.86 2.49
C SER A 12 9.31 4.51 2.04
N LEU A 13 8.16 3.96 2.43
CA LEU A 13 6.85 4.52 2.11
C LEU A 13 6.68 5.91 2.72
N GLU A 14 7.09 6.08 3.98
CA GLU A 14 7.00 7.39 4.65
C GLU A 14 7.94 8.41 4.00
N ALA A 15 9.16 8.02 3.64
CA ALA A 15 10.10 8.88 2.93
C ALA A 15 9.52 9.33 1.58
N LEU A 16 8.91 8.44 0.85
CA LEU A 16 8.26 8.72 -0.42
C LEU A 16 7.10 9.70 -0.23
N TYR A 17 6.26 9.45 0.76
CA TYR A 17 5.12 10.30 1.10
C TYR A 17 5.58 11.72 1.46
N ALA A 18 6.55 11.84 2.34
CA ALA A 18 7.10 13.14 2.73
C ALA A 18 7.65 13.92 1.53
N ARG A 19 8.31 13.21 0.61
CA ARG A 19 8.95 13.81 -0.56
C ARG A 19 7.96 14.34 -1.59
N TYR A 20 6.86 13.61 -1.83
CA TYR A 20 5.95 13.90 -2.94
C TYR A 20 4.56 14.38 -2.53
N ARG A 21 4.24 14.46 -1.24
CA ARG A 21 2.90 14.83 -0.79
C ARG A 21 2.46 16.20 -1.32
N GLU A 22 3.36 17.15 -1.41
CA GLU A 22 3.04 18.49 -1.91
C GLU A 22 2.79 18.49 -3.42
N ARG A 23 3.27 17.48 -4.13
CA ARG A 23 3.01 17.28 -5.54
C ARG A 23 1.75 16.47 -5.80
N GLY A 24 1.06 16.06 -4.75
CA GLY A 24 -0.21 15.38 -4.84
C GLY A 24 -0.19 13.87 -4.56
N LEU A 25 0.93 13.32 -4.11
CA LEU A 25 0.98 11.91 -3.73
C LEU A 25 0.12 11.68 -2.48
N VAL A 26 -0.73 10.67 -2.55
CA VAL A 26 -1.45 10.13 -1.40
C VAL A 26 -1.02 8.67 -1.23
N VAL A 27 -0.64 8.31 -0.02
CA VAL A 27 -0.32 6.92 0.32
C VAL A 27 -1.41 6.41 1.28
N LEU A 28 -1.97 5.26 0.96
CA LEU A 28 -3.02 4.64 1.76
C LEU A 28 -2.52 3.29 2.28
N GLY A 29 -2.45 3.15 3.59
CA GLY A 29 -2.08 1.90 4.23
C GLY A 29 -3.34 1.10 4.60
N LEU A 30 -3.51 -0.08 4.03
CA LEU A 30 -4.65 -0.94 4.27
C LEU A 30 -4.17 -2.25 4.91
N PRO A 31 -4.18 -2.33 6.25
CA PRO A 31 -3.67 -3.50 6.96
C PRO A 31 -4.53 -4.73 6.72
N SER A 32 -3.89 -5.91 6.72
CA SER A 32 -4.58 -7.18 6.63
C SER A 32 -3.84 -8.27 7.42
N ASN A 33 -4.59 -9.22 7.96
CA ASN A 33 -4.05 -10.40 8.61
C ASN A 33 -4.09 -11.64 7.70
N ASP A 34 -4.41 -11.46 6.41
CA ASP A 34 -4.59 -12.57 5.47
C ASP A 34 -3.27 -13.30 5.14
N PHE A 35 -2.14 -12.64 5.29
CA PHE A 35 -0.85 -13.20 4.88
C PHE A 35 -0.03 -13.60 6.10
N GLY A 36 -0.01 -14.91 6.40
CA GLY A 36 0.79 -15.45 7.49
C GLY A 36 0.39 -14.97 8.87
N ARG A 37 -0.77 -14.34 9.01
CA ARG A 37 -1.28 -13.76 10.26
C ARG A 37 -0.26 -12.78 10.89
N GLN A 38 0.41 -12.00 10.07
CA GLN A 38 1.46 -11.07 10.50
C GLN A 38 0.94 -9.69 10.89
N GLU A 39 -0.39 -9.55 11.00
CA GLU A 39 -1.03 -8.33 11.46
C GLU A 39 -2.17 -8.65 12.45
N PRO A 40 -1.85 -9.24 13.62
CA PRO A 40 -2.88 -9.65 14.57
C PRO A 40 -3.48 -8.51 15.41
N GLY A 41 -2.84 -7.34 15.42
CA GLY A 41 -3.27 -6.21 16.23
C GLY A 41 -4.57 -5.56 15.78
N THR A 42 -5.14 -4.72 16.63
CA THR A 42 -6.28 -3.88 16.29
C THR A 42 -5.83 -2.72 15.39
N GLY A 43 -6.77 -2.05 14.73
CA GLY A 43 -6.45 -0.88 13.92
C GLY A 43 -5.68 0.19 14.68
N LYS A 44 -6.05 0.42 15.95
CA LYS A 44 -5.35 1.39 16.80
C LYS A 44 -3.93 0.95 17.12
N GLU A 45 -3.73 -0.32 17.46
CA GLU A 45 -2.39 -0.86 17.75
C GLU A 45 -1.49 -0.81 16.53
N ILE A 46 -2.01 -1.11 15.34
CA ILE A 46 -1.28 -1.04 14.09
C ILE A 46 -0.85 0.39 13.80
N ALA A 47 -1.76 1.36 13.92
CA ALA A 47 -1.45 2.76 13.67
C ALA A 47 -0.39 3.28 14.64
N GLU A 48 -0.50 2.94 15.92
CA GLU A 48 0.49 3.33 16.93
C GLU A 48 1.86 2.71 16.65
N PHE A 49 1.90 1.44 16.26
CA PHE A 49 3.14 0.76 15.91
C PHE A 49 3.82 1.45 14.73
N CYS A 50 3.08 1.74 13.66
CA CYS A 50 3.62 2.39 12.47
C CYS A 50 4.14 3.79 12.78
N GLU A 51 3.40 4.59 13.54
CA GLU A 51 3.82 5.93 13.91
C GLU A 51 5.03 5.91 14.83
N ASN A 52 4.99 5.12 15.90
CA ASN A 52 6.04 5.12 16.92
C ASN A 52 7.34 4.47 16.46
N THR A 53 7.26 3.44 15.62
CA THR A 53 8.44 2.69 15.16
C THR A 53 9.03 3.26 13.88
N PHE A 54 8.18 3.69 12.93
CA PHE A 54 8.61 4.10 11.59
C PHE A 54 8.27 5.55 11.23
N GLY A 55 7.62 6.29 12.13
CA GLY A 55 7.26 7.69 11.89
C GLY A 55 6.20 7.87 10.81
N VAL A 56 5.35 6.88 10.58
CA VAL A 56 4.35 6.90 9.50
C VAL A 56 3.35 8.02 9.73
N LYS A 57 3.20 8.90 8.73
CA LYS A 57 2.25 10.02 8.72
C LYS A 57 1.13 9.85 7.69
N PHE A 58 1.27 8.93 6.74
CA PHE A 58 0.19 8.67 5.79
C PHE A 58 -0.95 7.90 6.46
N PRO A 59 -2.20 8.03 5.92
CA PRO A 59 -3.37 7.37 6.53
C PRO A 59 -3.26 5.86 6.58
N MET A 60 -3.59 5.30 7.74
CA MET A 60 -3.74 3.86 7.95
C MET A 60 -5.20 3.56 8.19
N PHE A 61 -5.75 2.65 7.40
CA PHE A 61 -7.16 2.27 7.52
C PHE A 61 -7.33 1.08 8.47
N THR A 62 -8.59 0.72 8.74
CA THR A 62 -8.89 -0.46 9.55
C THR A 62 -8.49 -1.72 8.78
N LYS A 63 -8.18 -2.77 9.54
CA LYS A 63 -7.81 -4.06 9.00
C LYS A 63 -8.93 -4.64 8.13
N SER A 64 -8.59 -5.24 6.98
CA SER A 64 -9.57 -5.82 6.07
C SER A 64 -9.05 -7.11 5.43
N ARG A 65 -9.96 -7.86 4.82
CA ARG A 65 -9.62 -8.99 3.98
C ARG A 65 -9.25 -8.48 2.58
N VAL A 66 -8.18 -9.02 2.01
CA VAL A 66 -7.62 -8.48 0.76
C VAL A 66 -7.32 -9.57 -0.28
N THR A 67 -7.71 -10.81 -0.04
CA THR A 67 -7.46 -11.93 -0.95
C THR A 67 -8.71 -12.34 -1.72
N ALA A 68 -8.52 -12.96 -2.88
CA ALA A 68 -9.62 -13.49 -3.69
C ALA A 68 -10.48 -14.49 -2.91
N SER A 69 -9.89 -15.26 -2.00
CA SER A 69 -10.60 -16.24 -1.19
C SER A 69 -11.64 -15.63 -0.24
N ALA A 70 -11.54 -14.33 0.04
CA ALA A 70 -12.51 -13.64 0.87
C ALA A 70 -13.85 -13.40 0.14
N GLY A 71 -13.88 -13.50 -1.19
CA GLY A 71 -15.08 -13.27 -1.99
C GLY A 71 -15.68 -11.88 -1.74
N ASP A 72 -16.96 -11.81 -1.42
CA ASP A 72 -17.65 -10.54 -1.17
C ASP A 72 -17.18 -9.85 0.11
N ALA A 73 -16.46 -10.53 0.99
CA ALA A 73 -15.89 -9.93 2.19
C ALA A 73 -14.57 -9.20 1.93
N ALA A 74 -14.00 -9.32 0.73
CA ALA A 74 -12.77 -8.63 0.38
C ALA A 74 -12.99 -7.12 0.31
N ASN A 75 -11.95 -6.35 0.66
CA ASN A 75 -11.97 -4.89 0.55
C ASN A 75 -12.30 -4.49 -0.90
N PRO A 76 -13.35 -3.68 -1.13
CA PRO A 76 -13.78 -3.33 -2.49
C PRO A 76 -12.71 -2.63 -3.33
N LEU A 77 -11.84 -1.83 -2.70
CA LEU A 77 -10.75 -1.16 -3.41
C LEU A 77 -9.79 -2.19 -4.01
N PHE A 78 -9.36 -3.18 -3.23
CA PHE A 78 -8.46 -4.21 -3.73
C PHE A 78 -9.13 -5.13 -4.74
N ALA A 79 -10.43 -5.39 -4.59
CA ALA A 79 -11.18 -6.14 -5.60
C ALA A 79 -11.16 -5.41 -6.94
N GLU A 80 -11.37 -4.10 -6.94
CA GLU A 80 -11.32 -3.29 -8.16
C GLU A 80 -9.91 -3.21 -8.74
N LEU A 81 -8.88 -3.05 -7.90
CA LEU A 81 -7.49 -3.03 -8.36
C LEU A 81 -7.10 -4.39 -8.95
N ALA A 82 -7.55 -5.48 -8.36
CA ALA A 82 -7.32 -6.82 -8.89
C ALA A 82 -7.97 -6.99 -10.26
N ARG A 83 -9.19 -6.48 -10.44
CA ARG A 83 -9.89 -6.53 -11.72
C ARG A 83 -9.13 -5.75 -12.79
N ARG A 84 -8.61 -4.57 -12.46
CA ARG A 84 -7.89 -3.70 -13.41
C ARG A 84 -6.50 -4.19 -13.76
N THR A 85 -5.76 -4.74 -12.78
CA THR A 85 -4.37 -5.16 -12.96
C THR A 85 -4.22 -6.65 -13.26
N GLY A 86 -5.28 -7.43 -13.04
CA GLY A 86 -5.22 -8.89 -13.11
C GLY A 86 -4.52 -9.55 -11.92
N GLN A 87 -4.21 -8.79 -10.87
CA GLN A 87 -3.48 -9.30 -9.71
C GLN A 87 -4.10 -8.85 -8.40
N TRP A 88 -4.48 -9.82 -7.57
CA TRP A 88 -4.78 -9.60 -6.17
C TRP A 88 -3.48 -9.41 -5.38
N PRO A 89 -3.53 -8.75 -4.20
CA PRO A 89 -2.37 -8.76 -3.31
C PRO A 89 -1.93 -10.19 -3.03
N LYS A 90 -0.62 -10.44 -3.18
CA LYS A 90 -0.07 -11.81 -3.05
C LYS A 90 0.61 -12.03 -1.72
N TRP A 91 1.01 -10.98 -1.04
CA TRP A 91 1.65 -11.02 0.26
C TRP A 91 1.58 -9.64 0.90
N ASN A 92 2.06 -9.53 2.13
CA ASN A 92 2.21 -8.25 2.81
C ASN A 92 3.06 -7.29 1.98
N PHE A 93 2.73 -6.01 2.02
CA PHE A 93 3.41 -4.94 1.27
C PHE A 93 3.29 -5.05 -0.25
N HIS A 94 2.32 -5.78 -0.75
CA HIS A 94 1.91 -5.68 -2.15
C HIS A 94 1.39 -4.25 -2.38
N LYS A 95 1.77 -3.63 -3.50
CA LYS A 95 1.51 -2.23 -3.77
C LYS A 95 0.82 -2.02 -5.11
N TYR A 96 0.06 -0.93 -5.18
CA TYR A 96 -0.54 -0.48 -6.43
C TYR A 96 -0.27 1.01 -6.58
N LEU A 97 0.13 1.44 -7.78
CA LEU A 97 0.15 2.84 -8.16
C LEU A 97 -1.10 3.14 -8.96
N VAL A 98 -1.84 4.17 -8.58
CA VAL A 98 -3.09 4.57 -9.25
C VAL A 98 -2.93 5.99 -9.76
N ALA A 99 -3.28 6.22 -11.04
CA ALA A 99 -3.22 7.54 -11.65
C ALA A 99 -4.19 8.52 -10.96
N ARG A 100 -3.93 9.83 -11.09
CA ARG A 100 -4.74 10.89 -10.47
C ARG A 100 -6.22 10.78 -10.80
N ASP A 101 -6.54 10.45 -12.05
CA ASP A 101 -7.92 10.32 -12.53
C ASP A 101 -8.51 8.91 -12.32
N GLY A 102 -7.74 8.00 -11.74
CA GLY A 102 -8.16 6.63 -11.54
C GLY A 102 -8.17 5.76 -12.79
N SER A 103 -7.70 6.29 -13.94
CA SER A 103 -7.82 5.59 -15.23
C SER A 103 -6.90 4.37 -15.34
N THR A 104 -5.74 4.42 -14.69
CA THR A 104 -4.75 3.34 -14.75
C THR A 104 -4.28 2.95 -13.36
N ALA A 105 -3.95 1.67 -13.22
CA ALA A 105 -3.37 1.13 -12.00
C ALA A 105 -2.28 0.14 -12.38
N VAL A 106 -1.19 0.12 -11.61
CA VAL A 106 -0.06 -0.79 -11.81
C VAL A 106 0.22 -1.53 -10.51
N SER A 107 0.37 -2.85 -10.59
CA SER A 107 0.65 -3.70 -9.44
C SER A 107 2.16 -3.91 -9.27
N PHE A 108 2.62 -3.86 -8.02
CA PHE A 108 4.01 -4.13 -7.67
C PHE A 108 4.07 -5.20 -6.58
N ALA A 109 4.95 -6.19 -6.78
CA ALA A 109 5.14 -7.26 -5.81
C ALA A 109 5.70 -6.73 -4.48
N SER A 110 5.48 -7.52 -3.43
CA SER A 110 5.90 -7.16 -2.06
C SER A 110 7.38 -6.80 -1.95
N LYS A 111 8.25 -7.51 -2.66
CA LYS A 111 9.70 -7.29 -2.60
C LYS A 111 10.17 -5.97 -3.23
N VAL A 112 9.34 -5.32 -4.03
CA VAL A 112 9.71 -4.06 -4.65
C VAL A 112 9.69 -2.96 -3.59
N ASP A 113 10.86 -2.41 -3.28
CA ASP A 113 10.94 -1.30 -2.34
C ASP A 113 10.38 -0.02 -3.00
N PRO A 114 9.59 0.78 -2.29
CA PRO A 114 9.03 2.02 -2.85
C PRO A 114 10.08 3.04 -3.31
N LEU A 115 11.32 2.92 -2.86
CA LEU A 115 12.41 3.79 -3.29
C LEU A 115 13.22 3.20 -4.46
N ASP A 116 12.88 2.01 -4.94
CA ASP A 116 13.52 1.44 -6.14
C ASP A 116 13.26 2.34 -7.35
N SER A 117 14.28 2.48 -8.21
CA SER A 117 14.21 3.40 -9.35
C SER A 117 13.03 3.11 -10.28
N ALA A 118 12.70 1.83 -10.50
CA ALA A 118 11.58 1.45 -11.35
C ALA A 118 10.25 1.94 -10.77
N PHE A 119 10.07 1.84 -9.46
CA PHE A 119 8.87 2.32 -8.79
C PHE A 119 8.79 3.86 -8.83
N VAL A 120 9.87 4.52 -8.45
CA VAL A 120 9.94 5.99 -8.41
C VAL A 120 9.73 6.60 -9.80
N THR A 121 10.32 6.00 -10.83
CA THR A 121 10.16 6.47 -12.21
C THR A 121 8.69 6.45 -12.64
N GLN A 122 7.97 5.38 -12.36
CA GLN A 122 6.54 5.29 -12.69
C GLN A 122 5.71 6.25 -11.86
N LEU A 123 6.03 6.41 -10.57
CA LEU A 123 5.36 7.37 -9.71
C LEU A 123 5.53 8.80 -10.24
N GLU A 124 6.75 9.18 -10.57
CA GLU A 124 7.01 10.54 -11.08
C GLU A 124 6.30 10.79 -12.41
N ALA A 125 6.22 9.79 -13.28
CA ALA A 125 5.46 9.90 -14.52
C ALA A 125 3.96 10.17 -14.25
N LEU A 126 3.39 9.47 -13.27
CA LEU A 126 1.99 9.69 -12.89
C LEU A 126 1.77 11.06 -12.23
N LEU A 127 2.72 11.54 -11.43
CA LEU A 127 2.65 12.87 -10.82
C LEU A 127 2.72 13.99 -11.86
N ALA A 128 3.48 13.77 -12.94
CA ALA A 128 3.62 14.75 -14.01
C ALA A 128 2.42 14.77 -14.96
N ALA A 129 1.63 13.70 -14.99
CA ALA A 129 0.46 13.63 -15.87
C ALA A 129 -0.66 14.54 -15.38
N PRO A 130 -1.43 15.17 -16.29
CA PRO A 130 -2.59 15.97 -15.90
C PRO A 130 -3.65 15.09 -15.25
N GLY A 131 -4.26 15.60 -14.21
CA GLY A 131 -5.29 14.90 -13.44
C GLY A 131 -6.69 15.07 -13.98
#